data_4b22cae55b784aef8166f4ecb777807f
#
_entry.id   4b22cae55b784aef8166f4ecb777807f
#
_cell.length_a   1.000
_cell.length_b   1.000
_cell.length_c   1.000
_cell.angle_alpha   90.00
_cell.angle_beta   90.00
_cell.angle_gamma   90.00
#
_symmetry.space_group_name_H-M   'P 1'
#
loop_
_entity.id
_entity.type
_entity.pdbx_description
1 polymer ?
#
loop_
_entity_poly.entity_id
_entity_poly.type
_entity_poly.pdbx_seq_one_letter_code
_entity_poly.pdbx_strand_id
1 'polypeptide(L)'
;MDEKEKQLTHFVSSYWDYFLELENEFASTQKYVAFDVCNKNTYSIEYLKLFQAVCSEIDVLGKEILHHFEPEFKVGGFENIKHWGYGVSKYMRRSILTPVTFVEKIELTPWKKFGYESVLDKNGYKRYRLEDGCEKPKWWSDYNHVKHARTTCGEDGKVNYQLANFSNLTQAFAALFVLEQHYMGVLMQEADTYYAARESRLFVIEYVDPDSDDKKEMSLAGAV
;
A
#
# COMPACT_ATOMS: atom_id res chain seq x y z
N MET A 1 -24.26 18.08 -6.77
CA MET A 1 -23.01 17.42 -6.32
C MET A 1 -22.06 18.51 -5.88
N ASP A 2 -21.72 18.52 -4.61
CA ASP A 2 -20.78 19.49 -4.07
C ASP A 2 -19.31 19.13 -4.44
N GLU A 3 -18.35 19.93 -4.03
CA GLU A 3 -16.94 19.72 -4.41
C GLU A 3 -16.36 18.45 -3.80
N LYS A 4 -16.76 18.09 -2.59
CA LYS A 4 -16.31 16.88 -1.88
C LYS A 4 -16.89 15.61 -2.53
N GLU A 5 -18.17 15.64 -2.91
CA GLU A 5 -18.79 14.56 -3.67
C GLU A 5 -18.10 14.34 -5.03
N LYS A 6 -17.72 15.43 -5.72
CA LYS A 6 -16.95 15.34 -6.97
C LYS A 6 -15.58 14.71 -6.75
N GLN A 7 -14.88 15.09 -5.67
CA GLN A 7 -13.58 14.54 -5.33
C GLN A 7 -13.68 13.04 -5.05
N LEU A 8 -14.68 12.60 -4.27
CA LEU A 8 -14.95 11.18 -4.02
C LEU A 8 -15.24 10.42 -5.32
N THR A 9 -16.11 10.97 -6.17
CA THR A 9 -16.45 10.34 -7.46
C THR A 9 -15.22 10.23 -8.36
N HIS A 10 -14.41 11.28 -8.40
CA HIS A 10 -13.15 11.28 -9.17
C HIS A 10 -12.18 10.23 -8.62
N PHE A 11 -12.03 10.14 -7.30
CA PHE A 11 -11.18 9.12 -6.67
C PHE A 11 -11.62 7.72 -7.07
N VAL A 12 -12.91 7.40 -6.93
CA VAL A 12 -13.41 6.06 -7.28
C VAL A 12 -13.11 5.72 -8.74
N SER A 13 -13.41 6.63 -9.67
CA SER A 13 -13.22 6.37 -11.10
C SER A 13 -11.76 6.34 -11.56
N SER A 14 -10.84 7.04 -10.86
CA SER A 14 -9.45 7.20 -11.29
C SER A 14 -8.47 6.29 -10.54
N TYR A 15 -8.78 5.91 -9.30
CA TYR A 15 -7.92 5.08 -8.45
C TYR A 15 -8.56 3.72 -8.19
N TRP A 16 -9.73 3.68 -7.55
CA TRP A 16 -10.35 2.42 -7.15
C TRP A 16 -10.72 1.53 -8.35
N ASP A 17 -11.31 2.09 -9.40
CA ASP A 17 -11.60 1.32 -10.60
C ASP A 17 -10.32 0.82 -11.28
N TYR A 18 -9.23 1.59 -11.24
CA TYR A 18 -7.94 1.16 -11.78
C TYR A 18 -7.30 0.06 -10.92
N PHE A 19 -7.38 0.15 -9.59
CA PHE A 19 -6.98 -0.94 -8.70
C PHE A 19 -7.69 -2.24 -9.06
N LEU A 20 -9.01 -2.21 -9.24
CA LEU A 20 -9.80 -3.39 -9.59
C LEU A 20 -9.40 -4.00 -10.94
N GLU A 21 -9.01 -3.19 -11.93
CA GLU A 21 -8.49 -3.71 -13.20
C GLU A 21 -7.12 -4.37 -13.02
N LEU A 22 -6.21 -3.77 -12.27
CA LEU A 22 -4.92 -4.40 -11.92
C LEU A 22 -5.13 -5.70 -11.12
N GLU A 23 -6.08 -5.72 -10.20
CA GLU A 23 -6.46 -6.92 -9.45
C GLU A 23 -7.00 -8.03 -10.37
N ASN A 24 -7.83 -7.69 -11.36
CA ASN A 24 -8.35 -8.64 -12.35
C ASN A 24 -7.20 -9.26 -13.18
N GLU A 25 -6.23 -8.45 -13.61
CA GLU A 25 -5.04 -8.95 -14.28
C GLU A 25 -4.25 -9.90 -13.38
N PHE A 26 -4.04 -9.53 -12.10
CA PHE A 26 -3.37 -10.38 -11.13
C PHE A 26 -4.14 -11.70 -10.91
N ALA A 27 -5.45 -11.63 -10.67
CA ALA A 27 -6.31 -12.80 -10.51
C ALA A 27 -6.22 -13.75 -11.72
N SER A 28 -6.08 -13.23 -12.94
CA SER A 28 -5.95 -14.02 -14.15
C SER A 28 -4.70 -14.90 -14.16
N THR A 29 -3.66 -14.52 -13.42
CA THR A 29 -2.40 -15.30 -13.32
C THR A 29 -2.57 -16.58 -12.51
N GLN A 30 -3.64 -16.70 -11.71
CA GLN A 30 -3.93 -17.89 -10.89
C GLN A 30 -4.07 -19.17 -11.74
N LYS A 31 -4.45 -19.03 -13.00
CA LYS A 31 -4.49 -20.16 -13.94
C LYS A 31 -3.12 -20.79 -14.23
N TYR A 32 -2.03 -20.07 -13.94
CA TYR A 32 -0.65 -20.54 -14.19
C TYR A 32 0.13 -20.76 -12.89
N VAL A 33 -0.13 -19.94 -11.86
CA VAL A 33 0.57 -19.99 -10.57
C VAL A 33 -0.49 -19.94 -9.47
N ALA A 34 -0.59 -21.05 -8.70
CA ALA A 34 -1.50 -21.11 -7.56
C ALA A 34 -1.12 -19.99 -6.53
N PHE A 35 -2.13 -19.30 -6.02
CA PHE A 35 -1.96 -18.31 -4.97
C PHE A 35 -1.73 -19.02 -3.63
N ASP A 36 -0.46 -19.32 -3.38
CA ASP A 36 -0.01 -20.06 -2.21
C ASP A 36 1.38 -19.59 -1.78
N VAL A 37 1.65 -19.67 -0.48
CA VAL A 37 2.95 -19.27 0.10
C VAL A 37 4.13 -20.07 -0.46
N CYS A 38 3.89 -21.32 -0.94
CA CYS A 38 4.90 -22.12 -1.60
C CYS A 38 5.44 -21.47 -2.87
N ASN A 39 4.64 -20.62 -3.51
CA ASN A 39 4.99 -19.90 -4.74
C ASN A 39 5.59 -18.50 -4.49
N LYS A 40 5.90 -18.14 -3.25
CA LYS A 40 6.38 -16.80 -2.86
C LYS A 40 7.52 -16.24 -3.70
N ASN A 41 8.40 -17.10 -4.21
CA ASN A 41 9.57 -16.73 -5.02
C ASN A 41 9.33 -16.83 -6.53
N THR A 42 8.14 -17.24 -6.96
CA THR A 42 7.80 -17.32 -8.38
C THR A 42 7.74 -15.91 -8.97
N TYR A 43 8.42 -15.70 -10.08
CA TYR A 43 8.46 -14.44 -10.81
C TYR A 43 8.11 -14.68 -12.28
N SER A 44 7.58 -13.64 -12.92
CA SER A 44 7.22 -13.67 -14.35
C SER A 44 7.27 -12.26 -14.95
N ILE A 45 7.20 -12.16 -16.26
CA ILE A 45 7.08 -10.87 -16.95
C ILE A 45 5.77 -10.18 -16.54
N GLU A 46 4.70 -10.93 -16.35
CA GLU A 46 3.41 -10.40 -15.93
C GLU A 46 3.48 -9.84 -14.50
N TYR A 47 4.12 -10.56 -13.57
CA TYR A 47 4.36 -10.05 -12.22
C TYR A 47 5.24 -8.79 -12.22
N LEU A 48 6.23 -8.73 -13.12
CA LEU A 48 7.06 -7.52 -13.28
C LEU A 48 6.24 -6.30 -13.70
N LYS A 49 5.35 -6.45 -14.70
CA LYS A 49 4.45 -5.40 -15.17
C LYS A 49 3.55 -4.90 -14.05
N LEU A 50 2.83 -5.83 -13.42
CA LEU A 50 1.91 -5.54 -12.33
C LEU A 50 2.61 -4.90 -11.14
N PHE A 51 3.77 -5.40 -10.75
CA PHE A 51 4.54 -4.85 -9.63
C PHE A 51 4.96 -3.40 -9.87
N GLN A 52 5.37 -3.08 -11.11
CA GLN A 52 5.71 -1.70 -11.48
C GLN A 52 4.47 -0.80 -11.49
N ALA A 53 3.34 -1.26 -12.03
CA ALA A 53 2.09 -0.51 -12.05
C ALA A 53 1.59 -0.22 -10.64
N VAL A 54 1.42 -1.25 -9.80
CA VAL A 54 0.94 -1.12 -8.43
C VAL A 54 1.83 -0.20 -7.59
N CYS A 55 3.15 -0.36 -7.65
CA CYS A 55 4.05 0.50 -6.89
C CYS A 55 4.08 1.94 -7.41
N SER A 56 3.82 2.16 -8.71
CA SER A 56 3.64 3.50 -9.26
C SER A 56 2.39 4.16 -8.71
N GLU A 57 1.28 3.42 -8.62
CA GLU A 57 0.02 3.93 -8.04
C GLU A 57 0.18 4.26 -6.55
N ILE A 58 0.91 3.46 -5.79
CA ILE A 58 1.22 3.78 -4.39
C ILE A 58 1.96 5.12 -4.28
N ASP A 59 2.91 5.40 -5.18
CA ASP A 59 3.64 6.69 -5.19
C ASP A 59 2.72 7.86 -5.56
N VAL A 60 1.81 7.67 -6.52
CA VAL A 60 0.83 8.68 -6.94
C VAL A 60 -0.16 8.95 -5.82
N LEU A 61 -0.79 7.90 -5.29
CA LEU A 61 -1.78 8.01 -4.23
C LEU A 61 -1.18 8.57 -2.93
N GLY A 62 0.05 8.16 -2.58
CA GLY A 62 0.74 8.70 -1.42
C GLY A 62 0.94 10.22 -1.50
N LYS A 63 1.25 10.74 -2.68
CA LYS A 63 1.35 12.19 -2.93
C LYS A 63 -0.02 12.87 -2.88
N GLU A 64 -1.04 12.26 -3.48
CA GLU A 64 -2.42 12.75 -3.40
C GLU A 64 -2.86 12.90 -1.94
N ILE A 65 -2.66 11.88 -1.11
CA ILE A 65 -2.95 11.92 0.33
C ILE A 65 -2.17 13.04 1.03
N LEU A 66 -0.87 13.18 0.75
CA LEU A 66 -0.06 14.25 1.33
C LEU A 66 -0.63 15.63 1.01
N HIS A 67 -0.93 15.89 -0.28
CA HIS A 67 -1.45 17.20 -0.72
C HIS A 67 -2.90 17.43 -0.31
N HIS A 68 -3.70 16.39 -0.13
CA HIS A 68 -5.04 16.52 0.44
C HIS A 68 -5.00 17.11 1.86
N PHE A 69 -4.12 16.57 2.72
CA PHE A 69 -4.00 17.03 4.11
C PHE A 69 -3.07 18.23 4.30
N GLU A 70 -2.12 18.43 3.40
CA GLU A 70 -1.17 19.56 3.43
C GLU A 70 -1.10 20.23 2.05
N PRO A 71 -2.14 21.01 1.65
CA PRO A 71 -2.21 21.60 0.29
C PRO A 71 -1.04 22.54 -0.04
N GLU A 72 -0.43 23.15 0.97
CA GLU A 72 0.71 24.07 0.83
C GLU A 72 2.07 23.34 0.90
N PHE A 73 2.06 21.99 0.93
CA PHE A 73 3.29 21.20 1.00
C PHE A 73 4.18 21.46 -0.23
N LYS A 74 5.45 21.78 0.01
CA LYS A 74 6.43 22.04 -1.04
C LYS A 74 7.81 21.52 -0.63
N VAL A 75 8.51 20.92 -1.57
CA VAL A 75 9.92 20.51 -1.42
C VAL A 75 10.74 21.05 -2.57
N GLY A 76 12.03 21.28 -2.32
CA GLY A 76 12.99 21.69 -3.35
C GLY A 76 13.44 20.51 -4.20
N GLY A 77 12.57 19.95 -5.03
CA GLY A 77 12.89 18.82 -5.89
C GLY A 77 11.72 17.83 -6.03
N PHE A 78 12.04 16.58 -6.37
CA PHE A 78 11.01 15.56 -6.55
C PHE A 78 10.53 15.00 -5.22
N GLU A 79 9.20 14.89 -5.07
CA GLU A 79 8.59 14.17 -3.98
C GLU A 79 8.88 12.66 -4.08
N ASN A 80 9.06 12.03 -2.94
CA ASN A 80 9.35 10.61 -2.83
C ASN A 80 8.79 10.05 -1.52
N ILE A 81 9.00 8.77 -1.26
CA ILE A 81 8.46 8.06 -0.09
C ILE A 81 8.72 8.76 1.26
N LYS A 82 9.79 9.55 1.42
CA LYS A 82 10.02 10.28 2.68
C LYS A 82 8.99 11.38 2.90
N HIS A 83 8.55 12.01 1.81
CA HIS A 83 7.59 13.11 1.83
C HIS A 83 6.17 12.59 1.98
N TRP A 84 5.69 11.79 1.03
CA TRP A 84 4.34 11.26 1.12
C TRP A 84 4.18 10.26 2.28
N GLY A 85 5.25 9.51 2.62
CA GLY A 85 5.27 8.64 3.79
C GLY A 85 5.09 9.39 5.10
N TYR A 86 5.62 10.61 5.22
CA TYR A 86 5.32 11.51 6.33
C TYR A 86 3.82 11.85 6.39
N GLY A 87 3.21 12.23 5.27
CA GLY A 87 1.78 12.52 5.20
C GLY A 87 0.93 11.33 5.64
N VAL A 88 1.17 10.16 5.03
CA VAL A 88 0.49 8.91 5.38
C VAL A 88 0.69 8.54 6.86
N SER A 89 1.91 8.66 7.38
CA SER A 89 2.21 8.36 8.79
C SER A 89 1.51 9.30 9.75
N LYS A 90 1.41 10.58 9.39
CA LYS A 90 0.80 11.61 10.24
C LYS A 90 -0.72 11.49 10.30
N TYR A 91 -1.36 11.23 9.17
CA TYR A 91 -2.81 11.34 9.04
C TYR A 91 -3.54 9.98 9.00
N MET A 92 -2.87 8.92 8.55
CA MET A 92 -3.50 7.61 8.31
C MET A 92 -2.80 6.44 9.01
N ARG A 93 -1.85 6.69 9.92
CA ARG A 93 -1.00 5.65 10.52
C ARG A 93 -1.75 4.44 11.07
N ARG A 94 -2.80 4.68 11.87
CA ARG A 94 -3.56 3.57 12.48
C ARG A 94 -4.23 2.71 11.42
N SER A 95 -4.79 3.35 10.42
CA SER A 95 -5.53 2.71 9.34
C SER A 95 -4.63 1.85 8.47
N ILE A 96 -3.46 2.35 8.06
CA ILE A 96 -2.56 1.61 7.18
C ILE A 96 -1.89 0.40 7.84
N LEU A 97 -1.80 0.36 9.17
CA LEU A 97 -1.24 -0.79 9.89
C LEU A 97 -2.21 -1.97 10.02
N THR A 98 -3.44 -1.83 9.52
CA THR A 98 -4.44 -2.89 9.53
C THR A 98 -3.97 -4.08 8.69
N PRO A 99 -4.05 -5.32 9.21
CA PRO A 99 -3.80 -6.51 8.43
C PRO A 99 -4.80 -6.67 7.29
N VAL A 100 -4.35 -7.32 6.22
CA VAL A 100 -5.16 -7.62 5.04
C VAL A 100 -5.16 -9.12 4.83
N THR A 101 -6.34 -9.69 4.66
CA THR A 101 -6.49 -11.10 4.26
C THR A 101 -6.51 -11.20 2.73
N PHE A 102 -5.62 -12.00 2.18
CA PHE A 102 -5.52 -12.31 0.75
C PHE A 102 -6.07 -13.71 0.47
N VAL A 103 -7.01 -13.81 -0.48
CA VAL A 103 -7.70 -15.04 -0.88
C VAL A 103 -8.23 -15.87 0.30
N GLU A 104 -8.77 -15.20 1.30
CA GLU A 104 -9.40 -15.76 2.50
C GLU A 104 -8.47 -16.61 3.40
N LYS A 105 -7.16 -16.58 3.21
CA LYS A 105 -6.24 -17.48 3.94
C LYS A 105 -4.83 -16.97 4.22
N ILE A 106 -4.38 -15.91 3.57
CA ILE A 106 -3.03 -15.38 3.76
C ILE A 106 -3.12 -14.00 4.38
N GLU A 107 -2.72 -13.88 5.63
CA GLU A 107 -2.63 -12.58 6.30
C GLU A 107 -1.37 -11.82 5.84
N LEU A 108 -1.55 -10.56 5.48
CA LEU A 108 -0.53 -9.65 5.02
C LEU A 108 -0.50 -8.40 5.89
N THR A 109 0.69 -7.91 6.19
CA THR A 109 0.90 -6.67 6.94
C THR A 109 1.86 -5.75 6.17
N PRO A 110 1.41 -5.21 5.01
CA PRO A 110 2.31 -4.57 4.04
C PRO A 110 3.00 -3.33 4.58
N TRP A 111 2.39 -2.65 5.54
CA TRP A 111 2.88 -1.42 6.17
C TRP A 111 3.46 -1.65 7.58
N LYS A 112 3.71 -2.90 7.98
CA LYS A 112 4.31 -3.20 9.28
C LYS A 112 5.58 -2.39 9.50
N LYS A 113 5.65 -1.71 10.65
CA LYS A 113 6.75 -0.79 11.02
C LYS A 113 6.94 0.42 10.07
N PHE A 114 5.95 0.75 9.25
CA PHE A 114 6.03 1.96 8.43
C PHE A 114 5.82 3.20 9.29
N GLY A 115 6.69 4.17 9.14
CA GLY A 115 6.57 5.46 9.83
C GLY A 115 7.64 6.45 9.38
N TYR A 116 7.19 7.66 9.01
CA TYR A 116 8.06 8.78 8.67
C TYR A 116 7.66 10.01 9.49
N GLU A 117 8.66 10.79 9.89
CA GLU A 117 8.50 12.03 10.63
C GLU A 117 9.17 13.21 9.94
N SER A 118 8.75 14.42 10.31
CA SER A 118 9.48 15.63 9.95
C SER A 118 10.28 16.13 11.15
N VAL A 119 11.55 16.46 10.92
CA VAL A 119 12.44 17.05 11.93
C VAL A 119 13.05 18.34 11.40
N LEU A 120 13.41 19.24 12.28
CA LEU A 120 14.17 20.45 11.89
C LEU A 120 15.67 20.10 11.89
N ASP A 121 16.36 20.47 10.81
CA ASP A 121 17.82 20.39 10.80
C ASP A 121 18.44 21.58 11.59
N LYS A 122 19.76 21.57 11.72
CA LYS A 122 20.51 22.62 12.45
C LYS A 122 20.31 24.04 11.91
N ASN A 123 19.78 24.19 10.71
CA ASN A 123 19.50 25.46 10.05
C ASN A 123 18.01 25.83 10.08
N GLY A 124 17.16 25.02 10.77
CA GLY A 124 15.72 25.22 10.86
C GLY A 124 14.93 24.74 9.65
N TYR A 125 15.54 24.00 8.69
CA TYR A 125 14.82 23.44 7.55
C TYR A 125 14.17 22.11 7.91
N LYS A 126 12.93 21.89 7.46
CA LYS A 126 12.25 20.59 7.58
C LYS A 126 12.99 19.51 6.77
N ARG A 127 13.26 18.38 7.43
CA ARG A 127 13.78 17.15 6.84
C ARG A 127 12.84 16.01 7.15
N TYR A 128 12.72 15.07 6.23
CA TYR A 128 11.83 13.91 6.36
C TYR A 128 12.68 12.63 6.46
N ARG A 129 12.43 11.83 7.48
CA ARG A 129 13.19 10.61 7.75
C ARG A 129 12.28 9.52 8.34
N LEU A 130 12.78 8.29 8.36
CA LEU A 130 12.13 7.22 9.13
C LEU A 130 12.10 7.59 10.62
N GLU A 131 11.00 7.31 11.28
CA GLU A 131 10.89 7.35 12.73
C GLU A 131 11.75 6.27 13.37
N ASP A 132 12.16 6.47 14.63
CA ASP A 132 12.94 5.48 15.37
C ASP A 132 12.15 4.18 15.53
N GLY A 133 12.76 3.04 15.18
CA GLY A 133 12.12 1.72 15.18
C GLY A 133 11.23 1.44 13.97
N CYS A 134 11.05 2.39 13.04
CA CYS A 134 10.34 2.19 11.80
C CYS A 134 11.28 1.79 10.66
N GLU A 135 10.72 1.10 9.66
CA GLU A 135 11.46 0.57 8.51
C GLU A 135 10.75 0.90 7.21
N LYS A 136 11.53 1.05 6.15
CA LYS A 136 10.97 1.08 4.80
C LYS A 136 10.49 -0.33 4.43
N PRO A 137 9.28 -0.49 3.90
CA PRO A 137 8.81 -1.81 3.48
C PRO A 137 9.79 -2.49 2.53
N LYS A 138 10.05 -3.78 2.75
CA LYS A 138 11.00 -4.54 1.91
C LYS A 138 10.55 -4.57 0.46
N TRP A 139 9.24 -4.82 0.19
CA TRP A 139 8.68 -4.82 -1.16
C TRP A 139 8.91 -3.49 -1.88
N TRP A 140 8.87 -2.33 -1.17
CA TRP A 140 9.17 -1.02 -1.75
C TRP A 140 10.65 -0.86 -2.09
N SER A 141 11.55 -1.36 -1.24
CA SER A 141 12.99 -1.36 -1.51
C SER A 141 13.32 -2.23 -2.72
N ASP A 142 12.70 -3.42 -2.80
CA ASP A 142 12.84 -4.35 -3.92
C ASP A 142 12.27 -3.74 -5.22
N TYR A 143 11.13 -3.02 -5.16
CA TYR A 143 10.63 -2.26 -6.31
C TYR A 143 11.64 -1.25 -6.85
N ASN A 144 12.33 -0.51 -5.97
CA ASN A 144 13.33 0.44 -6.42
C ASN A 144 14.52 -0.25 -7.13
N HIS A 145 14.93 -1.44 -6.68
CA HIS A 145 15.93 -2.24 -7.39
C HIS A 145 15.43 -2.69 -8.76
N VAL A 146 14.19 -3.17 -8.85
CA VAL A 146 13.56 -3.52 -10.13
C VAL A 146 13.46 -2.32 -11.07
N LYS A 147 13.06 -1.15 -10.56
CA LYS A 147 12.85 0.07 -11.34
C LYS A 147 14.16 0.65 -11.89
N HIS A 148 15.20 0.71 -11.08
CA HIS A 148 16.41 1.45 -11.40
C HIS A 148 17.60 0.58 -11.84
N ALA A 149 17.61 -0.70 -11.48
CA ALA A 149 18.74 -1.60 -11.69
C ALA A 149 18.28 -3.03 -12.07
N ARG A 150 17.26 -3.14 -12.92
CA ARG A 150 16.56 -4.41 -13.25
C ARG A 150 17.47 -5.57 -13.63
N THR A 151 18.52 -5.30 -14.41
CA THR A 151 19.44 -6.31 -14.94
C THR A 151 20.67 -6.52 -14.07
N THR A 152 20.81 -5.78 -12.97
CA THR A 152 21.93 -5.93 -12.03
C THR A 152 21.68 -7.14 -11.14
N CYS A 153 22.73 -7.93 -10.85
CA CYS A 153 22.69 -8.98 -9.85
C CYS A 153 22.82 -8.40 -8.44
N GLY A 154 21.97 -8.86 -7.54
CA GLY A 154 22.10 -8.61 -6.10
C GLY A 154 23.26 -9.41 -5.49
N GLU A 155 23.50 -9.21 -4.19
CA GLU A 155 24.54 -9.94 -3.44
C GLU A 155 24.30 -11.46 -3.39
N ASP A 156 23.03 -11.88 -3.51
CA ASP A 156 22.62 -13.29 -3.56
C ASP A 156 22.78 -13.93 -4.96
N GLY A 157 23.35 -13.21 -5.92
CA GLY A 157 23.56 -13.66 -7.30
C GLY A 157 22.30 -13.66 -8.17
N LYS A 158 21.16 -13.21 -7.66
CA LYS A 158 19.92 -13.11 -8.44
C LYS A 158 19.82 -11.77 -9.15
N VAL A 159 19.26 -11.80 -10.34
CA VAL A 159 18.99 -10.57 -11.09
C VAL A 159 17.78 -9.84 -10.48
N ASN A 160 17.87 -8.52 -10.32
CA ASN A 160 16.88 -7.72 -9.61
C ASN A 160 15.46 -7.86 -10.17
N TYR A 161 15.25 -8.16 -11.46
CA TYR A 161 13.89 -8.37 -11.97
C TYR A 161 13.17 -9.56 -11.29
N GLN A 162 13.90 -10.53 -10.71
CA GLN A 162 13.34 -11.65 -9.96
C GLN A 162 12.73 -11.22 -8.62
N LEU A 163 13.02 -9.99 -8.16
CA LEU A 163 12.37 -9.39 -7.00
C LEU A 163 10.91 -9.02 -7.28
N ALA A 164 10.51 -8.91 -8.55
CA ALA A 164 9.10 -8.84 -8.95
C ALA A 164 8.45 -10.23 -8.87
N ASN A 165 8.50 -10.83 -7.69
CA ASN A 165 7.97 -12.16 -7.40
C ASN A 165 6.58 -12.08 -6.75
N PHE A 166 5.94 -13.25 -6.63
CA PHE A 166 4.59 -13.38 -6.08
C PHE A 166 4.46 -12.71 -4.70
N SER A 167 5.43 -12.93 -3.80
CA SER A 167 5.39 -12.37 -2.44
C SER A 167 5.42 -10.83 -2.46
N ASN A 168 6.37 -10.22 -3.17
CA ASN A 168 6.49 -8.77 -3.24
C ASN A 168 5.30 -8.13 -3.96
N LEU A 169 4.82 -8.75 -5.04
CA LEU A 169 3.64 -8.29 -5.76
C LEU A 169 2.39 -8.31 -4.87
N THR A 170 2.14 -9.41 -4.16
CA THR A 170 0.98 -9.55 -3.26
C THR A 170 1.05 -8.52 -2.11
N GLN A 171 2.23 -8.29 -1.53
CA GLN A 171 2.42 -7.26 -0.50
C GLN A 171 2.17 -5.85 -1.05
N ALA A 172 2.62 -5.55 -2.27
CA ALA A 172 2.38 -4.26 -2.90
C ALA A 172 0.88 -4.03 -3.20
N PHE A 173 0.18 -5.06 -3.72
CA PHE A 173 -1.27 -4.99 -3.90
C PHE A 173 -2.01 -4.75 -2.58
N ALA A 174 -1.68 -5.50 -1.53
CA ALA A 174 -2.26 -5.29 -0.21
C ALA A 174 -1.96 -3.88 0.33
N ALA A 175 -0.76 -3.34 0.05
CA ALA A 175 -0.39 -1.98 0.44
C ALA A 175 -1.23 -0.92 -0.26
N LEU A 176 -1.43 -1.05 -1.57
CA LEU A 176 -2.29 -0.16 -2.34
C LEU A 176 -3.74 -0.26 -1.88
N PHE A 177 -4.26 -1.48 -1.73
CA PHE A 177 -5.62 -1.76 -1.24
C PHE A 177 -5.92 -1.05 0.08
N VAL A 178 -5.02 -1.17 1.07
CA VAL A 178 -5.18 -0.50 2.38
C VAL A 178 -5.20 1.02 2.23
N LEU A 179 -4.28 1.59 1.44
CA LEU A 179 -4.26 3.04 1.22
C LEU A 179 -5.55 3.54 0.57
N GLU A 180 -6.02 2.85 -0.47
CA GLU A 180 -7.23 3.27 -1.20
C GLU A 180 -8.47 3.12 -0.35
N GLN A 181 -8.66 2.00 0.37
CA GLN A 181 -9.81 1.78 1.21
C GLN A 181 -9.92 2.84 2.32
N HIS A 182 -8.81 3.14 2.99
CA HIS A 182 -8.84 4.12 4.07
C HIS A 182 -8.94 5.56 3.57
N TYR A 183 -8.31 5.90 2.45
CA TYR A 183 -8.44 7.23 1.88
C TYR A 183 -9.85 7.46 1.31
N MET A 184 -10.44 6.47 0.67
CA MET A 184 -11.85 6.51 0.25
C MET A 184 -12.78 6.75 1.46
N GLY A 185 -12.52 6.08 2.60
CA GLY A 185 -13.24 6.31 3.85
C GLY A 185 -13.12 7.76 4.36
N VAL A 186 -11.95 8.39 4.25
CA VAL A 186 -11.77 9.83 4.56
C VAL A 186 -12.63 10.68 3.65
N LEU A 187 -12.59 10.45 2.34
CA LEU A 187 -13.38 11.22 1.36
C LEU A 187 -14.89 11.06 1.56
N MET A 188 -15.36 9.85 1.89
CA MET A 188 -16.76 9.60 2.24
C MET A 188 -17.19 10.37 3.49
N GLN A 189 -16.35 10.37 4.53
CA GLN A 189 -16.63 11.11 5.76
C GLN A 189 -16.69 12.62 5.51
N GLU A 190 -15.77 13.16 4.72
CA GLU A 190 -15.73 14.60 4.38
C GLU A 190 -16.92 15.04 3.53
N ALA A 191 -17.40 14.17 2.63
CA ALA A 191 -18.56 14.42 1.78
C ALA A 191 -19.90 14.14 2.50
N ASP A 192 -19.85 13.65 3.75
CA ASP A 192 -21.03 13.19 4.51
C ASP A 192 -21.93 12.28 3.66
N THR A 193 -21.30 11.35 2.93
CA THR A 193 -22.00 10.45 2.00
C THR A 193 -21.41 9.05 2.02
N TYR A 194 -22.19 8.08 1.63
CA TYR A 194 -21.76 6.70 1.44
C TYR A 194 -21.71 6.38 -0.05
N TYR A 195 -20.60 5.81 -0.51
CA TYR A 195 -20.45 5.31 -1.87
C TYR A 195 -20.29 3.79 -1.86
N ALA A 196 -21.24 3.09 -2.46
CA ALA A 196 -21.17 1.64 -2.63
C ALA A 196 -20.23 1.28 -3.77
N ALA A 197 -18.91 1.29 -3.50
CA ALA A 197 -17.91 0.87 -4.46
C ALA A 197 -17.99 -0.64 -4.71
N ARG A 198 -17.51 -1.10 -5.88
CA ARG A 198 -17.29 -2.52 -6.14
C ARG A 198 -16.27 -3.06 -5.16
N GLU A 199 -16.46 -4.28 -4.67
CA GLU A 199 -15.54 -4.91 -3.73
C GLU A 199 -14.33 -5.53 -4.43
N SER A 200 -13.19 -5.59 -3.73
CA SER A 200 -12.05 -6.39 -4.12
C SER A 200 -12.39 -7.89 -4.05
N ARG A 201 -11.89 -8.66 -5.00
CA ARG A 201 -12.06 -10.13 -5.03
C ARG A 201 -10.99 -10.87 -4.25
N LEU A 202 -9.81 -10.28 -4.12
CA LEU A 202 -8.63 -10.95 -3.57
C LEU A 202 -8.26 -10.46 -2.18
N PHE A 203 -8.64 -9.23 -1.81
CA PHE A 203 -8.20 -8.58 -0.58
C PHE A 203 -9.39 -8.17 0.28
N VAL A 204 -9.29 -8.43 1.58
CA VAL A 204 -10.29 -8.06 2.58
C VAL A 204 -9.59 -7.43 3.79
N ILE A 205 -10.15 -6.35 4.31
CA ILE A 205 -9.82 -5.80 5.63
C ILE A 205 -10.91 -6.25 6.59
N GLU A 206 -10.54 -7.01 7.61
CA GLU A 206 -11.43 -7.34 8.71
C GLU A 206 -11.44 -6.19 9.71
N TYR A 207 -12.52 -5.43 9.73
CA TYR A 207 -12.73 -4.42 10.76
C TYR A 207 -13.10 -5.15 12.06
N VAL A 208 -12.13 -5.30 12.95
CA VAL A 208 -12.42 -5.76 14.31
C VAL A 208 -13.07 -4.60 15.04
N ASP A 209 -14.36 -4.73 15.38
CA ASP A 209 -15.04 -3.79 16.24
C ASP A 209 -14.26 -3.72 17.58
N PRO A 210 -13.74 -2.54 17.95
CA PRO A 210 -12.94 -2.40 19.18
C PRO A 210 -13.75 -2.73 20.45
N ASP A 211 -15.06 -2.73 20.37
CA ASP A 211 -15.99 -3.00 21.47
C ASP A 211 -16.59 -4.42 21.45
N SER A 212 -16.24 -5.25 20.44
CA SER A 212 -16.69 -6.64 20.39
C SER A 212 -15.92 -7.53 21.37
N ASP A 213 -16.65 -8.35 22.13
CA ASP A 213 -16.07 -9.34 23.08
C ASP A 213 -15.26 -10.46 22.40
N ASP A 214 -15.27 -10.55 21.07
CA ASP A 214 -14.57 -11.57 20.28
C ASP A 214 -13.02 -11.50 20.37
N LYS A 215 -12.46 -10.45 20.99
CA LYS A 215 -11.02 -10.34 21.26
C LYS A 215 -10.45 -11.47 22.14
N LYS A 216 -11.28 -12.23 22.83
CA LYS A 216 -10.82 -13.31 23.74
C LYS A 216 -10.48 -14.63 23.04
N GLU A 217 -11.08 -14.93 21.89
CA GLU A 217 -10.83 -16.21 21.21
C GLU A 217 -9.61 -16.19 20.28
N MET A 218 -9.27 -15.05 19.66
CA MET A 218 -8.11 -14.96 18.78
C MET A 218 -6.76 -14.99 19.50
N SER A 219 -6.68 -14.66 20.81
CA SER A 219 -5.44 -14.72 21.58
C SER A 219 -5.06 -16.14 22.03
N LEU A 220 -5.98 -17.12 21.94
CA LEU A 220 -5.76 -18.51 22.34
C LEU A 220 -5.39 -19.44 21.18
N ALA A 221 -5.61 -19.03 19.92
CA ALA A 221 -5.27 -19.82 18.74
C ALA A 221 -3.82 -19.63 18.23
N GLY A 222 -3.06 -18.70 18.82
CA GLY A 222 -1.67 -18.40 18.45
C GLY A 222 -0.60 -19.03 19.33
N ALA A 223 -0.96 -19.97 20.21
CA ALA A 223 -0.04 -20.65 21.12
C ALA A 223 -0.20 -22.18 21.03
N VAL A 224 0.16 -22.76 19.86
CA VAL A 224 0.56 -24.18 19.73
C VAL A 224 1.64 -24.27 18.67
#